data_3a3a5b266096703010136c41d6c41ed8
#
_entry.id   3a3a5b266096703010136c41d6c41ed8
#
_cell.length_a   1.000
_cell.length_b   1.000
_cell.length_c   1.000
_cell.angle_alpha   90.00
_cell.angle_beta   90.00
_cell.angle_gamma   90.00
#
_symmetry.space_group_name_H-M   'P 1'
#
loop_
_entity.id
_entity.type
_entity.pdbx_description
1 polymer ?
#
loop_
_entity_poly.entity_id
_entity_poly.type
_entity_poly.pdbx_seq_one_letter_code
_entity_poly.pdbx_strand_id
1 'polypeptide(L)'
;MKKKVIGYILSVATSICLLNGCGKAPDTDNTGNLPSQSDSQKHSEASQRPSEETQSGDDVDAISMEKFLHNAKMPLGSTLYVWGGGWNEADDGAGTEAVTLGPSPRWKSFYEENDASYDYHDTKYQIHDGLDCSGYLGWVVYNTFENENGKAGYVMSSTQMAEAFAGKGWGTYTAASEVTDWKVGDVMSMKGHVWIALGTCDDQSVLLLHASPPGVRLCGTLMEDGSESKAVELARKYTKANYPDWHGRYPSYGVDRNYLSRSSQMRWNTETFSDALSFQSMTPEELLGWMFD
;
A
#
# COMPACT_ATOMS: atom_id res chain seq x y z
N MET A 1 -7.60 48.95 -26.73
CA MET A 1 -8.13 47.92 -25.83
C MET A 1 -7.24 47.86 -24.58
N LYS A 2 -7.76 48.25 -23.42
CA LYS A 2 -7.00 48.49 -22.17
C LYS A 2 -6.90 47.16 -21.40
N LYS A 3 -5.69 46.71 -21.11
CA LYS A 3 -5.41 45.56 -20.21
C LYS A 3 -5.56 46.04 -18.76
N LYS A 4 -6.44 45.40 -17.98
CA LYS A 4 -6.50 45.56 -16.52
C LYS A 4 -5.57 44.54 -15.86
N VAL A 5 -4.60 45.04 -15.10
CA VAL A 5 -3.75 44.28 -14.19
C VAL A 5 -4.43 44.31 -12.83
N ILE A 6 -4.78 43.17 -12.28
CA ILE A 6 -5.27 43.02 -10.89
C ILE A 6 -4.11 42.44 -10.07
N GLY A 7 -3.61 43.27 -9.17
CA GLY A 7 -2.58 42.83 -8.18
C GLY A 7 -3.28 42.22 -6.98
N TYR A 8 -2.77 41.08 -6.53
CA TYR A 8 -3.14 40.46 -5.24
C TYR A 8 -2.12 40.86 -4.19
N ILE A 9 -2.63 41.47 -3.12
CA ILE A 9 -1.87 41.85 -1.93
C ILE A 9 -1.76 40.61 -1.03
N LEU A 10 -0.54 40.24 -0.71
CA LEU A 10 -0.20 39.17 0.22
C LEU A 10 -0.30 39.73 1.66
N SER A 11 -1.22 39.22 2.46
CA SER A 11 -1.33 39.54 3.88
C SER A 11 -0.68 38.43 4.70
N VAL A 12 0.46 38.72 5.32
CA VAL A 12 1.14 37.85 6.28
C VAL A 12 0.58 38.16 7.66
N ALA A 13 -0.07 37.19 8.29
CA ALA A 13 -0.45 37.26 9.68
C ALA A 13 0.42 36.31 10.51
N THR A 14 1.37 36.89 11.23
CA THR A 14 2.20 36.22 12.25
C THR A 14 1.40 36.12 13.54
N SER A 15 1.12 34.92 14.02
CA SER A 15 0.59 34.70 15.38
C SER A 15 1.64 33.97 16.22
N ILE A 16 2.16 34.74 17.18
CA ILE A 16 3.02 34.29 18.28
C ILE A 16 2.06 33.90 19.42
N CYS A 17 2.14 32.68 19.93
CA CYS A 17 1.57 32.32 21.23
C CYS A 17 2.65 31.77 22.15
N LEU A 18 2.75 32.47 23.26
CA LEU A 18 3.66 32.33 24.37
C LEU A 18 3.33 31.14 25.28
N LEU A 19 4.39 30.55 25.82
CA LEU A 19 4.44 29.57 26.91
C LEU A 19 3.96 30.12 28.25
N ASN A 20 3.33 29.29 29.07
CA ASN A 20 3.40 29.18 30.52
C ASN A 20 2.36 28.16 30.99
N GLY A 21 2.56 27.26 31.93
CA GLY A 21 3.51 27.11 32.99
C GLY A 21 3.05 25.99 33.94
N CYS A 22 3.97 25.46 34.66
CA CYS A 22 3.99 24.53 35.78
C CYS A 22 2.71 24.17 36.55
N GLY A 23 2.62 22.87 36.94
CA GLY A 23 1.78 22.40 38.05
C GLY A 23 2.21 21.03 38.56
N LYS A 24 2.70 20.96 39.78
CA LYS A 24 3.28 19.86 40.56
C LYS A 24 2.33 18.72 40.87
N ALA A 25 2.93 17.53 41.03
CA ALA A 25 2.37 16.34 41.70
C ALA A 25 2.08 16.58 43.23
N PRO A 26 1.33 15.65 43.84
CA PRO A 26 1.93 15.02 45.02
C PRO A 26 1.80 13.49 45.09
N ASP A 27 2.84 12.91 45.70
CA ASP A 27 2.97 11.54 46.16
C ASP A 27 1.93 11.15 47.20
N THR A 28 1.56 9.86 47.25
CA THR A 28 1.31 9.16 48.53
C THR A 28 1.62 7.68 48.44
N ASP A 29 2.57 7.25 49.24
CA ASP A 29 2.88 5.89 49.65
C ASP A 29 1.67 5.16 50.25
N ASN A 30 1.58 3.87 50.06
CA ASN A 30 1.25 2.97 51.17
C ASN A 30 1.72 1.52 50.90
N THR A 31 2.49 1.06 51.87
CA THR A 31 3.08 -0.26 52.11
C THR A 31 2.05 -1.25 52.66
N GLY A 32 2.22 -2.55 52.38
CA GLY A 32 1.49 -3.59 53.12
C GLY A 32 1.70 -5.03 52.66
N ASN A 33 2.76 -5.65 53.18
CA ASN A 33 2.94 -7.04 53.63
C ASN A 33 2.35 -8.26 52.91
N LEU A 34 3.31 -9.17 52.59
CA LEU A 34 3.17 -10.64 52.51
C LEU A 34 2.73 -11.31 53.82
N PRO A 35 2.24 -12.58 53.80
CA PRO A 35 3.14 -13.65 54.14
C PRO A 35 3.07 -14.94 53.29
N SER A 36 4.20 -15.66 53.35
CA SER A 36 4.55 -16.93 52.77
C SER A 36 3.98 -18.15 53.54
N GLN A 37 3.94 -19.30 52.89
CA GLN A 37 4.35 -20.69 53.26
C GLN A 37 3.59 -21.68 52.38
N SER A 38 4.15 -22.66 51.84
CA SER A 38 5.19 -23.69 51.90
C SER A 38 4.61 -25.08 51.58
N ASP A 39 5.37 -25.83 50.75
CA ASP A 39 5.52 -27.28 50.72
C ASP A 39 4.39 -28.21 50.22
N SER A 40 4.62 -29.00 49.16
CA SER A 40 5.17 -30.36 49.19
C SER A 40 5.13 -31.04 47.83
N GLN A 41 6.23 -31.71 47.54
CA GLN A 41 6.54 -32.58 46.41
C GLN A 41 5.59 -33.80 46.27
N LYS A 42 5.36 -34.23 45.02
CA LYS A 42 5.43 -35.66 44.67
C LYS A 42 5.66 -35.88 43.16
N HIS A 43 6.71 -36.62 42.88
CA HIS A 43 7.10 -37.22 41.61
C HIS A 43 6.01 -38.14 41.04
N SER A 44 5.84 -38.13 39.72
CA SER A 44 5.68 -39.36 38.93
C SER A 44 6.08 -39.10 37.49
N GLU A 45 7.08 -39.85 37.04
CA GLU A 45 7.53 -39.96 35.64
C GLU A 45 6.42 -40.61 34.79
N ALA A 46 6.20 -40.10 33.62
CA ALA A 46 5.60 -40.85 32.51
C ALA A 46 5.97 -40.21 31.18
N SER A 47 6.88 -40.88 30.50
CA SER A 47 7.04 -41.09 29.06
C SER A 47 6.62 -39.95 28.12
N GLN A 48 7.63 -39.26 27.58
CA GLN A 48 7.54 -38.38 26.42
C GLN A 48 7.37 -39.22 25.14
N ARG A 49 6.23 -39.02 24.46
CA ARG A 49 6.13 -39.19 23.00
C ARG A 49 6.29 -37.80 22.39
N PRO A 50 7.06 -37.62 21.32
CA PRO A 50 7.04 -36.40 20.57
C PRO A 50 5.70 -36.32 19.82
N SER A 51 4.85 -35.44 20.22
CA SER A 51 3.73 -34.96 19.36
C SER A 51 4.36 -34.12 18.27
N GLU A 52 4.25 -34.58 17.03
CA GLU A 52 4.34 -33.75 15.84
C GLU A 52 3.39 -32.58 16.01
N GLU A 53 3.91 -31.42 16.32
CA GLU A 53 3.17 -30.17 16.14
C GLU A 53 2.95 -29.97 14.63
N THR A 54 1.78 -30.36 14.18
CA THR A 54 1.18 -29.81 12.96
C THR A 54 1.03 -28.30 13.18
N GLN A 55 2.02 -27.55 12.69
CA GLN A 55 1.81 -26.13 12.40
C GLN A 55 0.82 -26.04 11.23
N SER A 56 -0.44 -25.91 11.57
CA SER A 56 -1.48 -25.51 10.64
C SER A 56 -2.44 -24.60 11.41
N GLY A 57 -2.47 -23.36 11.03
CA GLY A 57 -3.51 -22.43 11.50
C GLY A 57 -2.95 -21.11 11.99
N ASP A 58 -2.88 -20.13 11.09
CA ASP A 58 -3.33 -18.80 11.31
C ASP A 58 -2.43 -17.85 12.11
N ASP A 59 -1.42 -17.33 11.44
CA ASP A 59 -0.92 -15.98 11.68
C ASP A 59 -1.41 -15.00 10.58
N VAL A 60 -2.67 -15.13 10.16
CA VAL A 60 -3.28 -14.22 9.16
C VAL A 60 -3.43 -12.80 9.71
N ASP A 61 -3.33 -12.62 11.02
CA ASP A 61 -3.41 -11.32 11.69
C ASP A 61 -2.06 -10.59 11.79
N ALA A 62 -0.95 -11.26 11.51
CA ALA A 62 0.37 -10.63 11.59
C ALA A 62 0.59 -9.65 10.42
N ILE A 63 1.23 -8.50 10.72
CA ILE A 63 1.72 -7.57 9.69
C ILE A 63 2.76 -8.31 8.84
N SER A 64 2.44 -8.58 7.57
CA SER A 64 3.28 -9.41 6.72
C SER A 64 3.21 -9.00 5.24
N MET A 65 4.23 -9.42 4.48
CA MET A 65 4.24 -9.26 3.02
C MET A 65 3.07 -10.02 2.38
N GLU A 66 2.73 -11.20 2.90
CA GLU A 66 1.58 -11.97 2.45
C GLU A 66 0.27 -11.17 2.54
N LYS A 67 -0.02 -10.59 3.73
CA LYS A 67 -1.20 -9.76 3.95
C LYS A 67 -1.20 -8.52 3.05
N PHE A 68 -0.04 -7.87 2.87
CA PHE A 68 0.11 -6.71 2.00
C PHE A 68 -0.22 -7.05 0.54
N LEU A 69 0.35 -8.13 0.00
CA LEU A 69 0.10 -8.58 -1.36
C LEU A 69 -1.35 -9.05 -1.56
N HIS A 70 -1.92 -9.74 -0.57
CA HIS A 70 -3.33 -10.12 -0.58
C HIS A 70 -4.23 -8.87 -0.69
N ASN A 71 -4.01 -7.87 0.16
CA ASN A 71 -4.76 -6.61 0.09
C ASN A 71 -4.53 -5.88 -1.23
N ALA A 72 -3.29 -5.82 -1.71
CA ALA A 72 -2.99 -5.17 -2.99
C ALA A 72 -3.71 -5.82 -4.18
N LYS A 73 -3.97 -7.14 -4.12
CA LYS A 73 -4.71 -7.88 -5.16
C LYS A 73 -6.22 -7.61 -5.14
N MET A 74 -6.82 -7.37 -3.97
CA MET A 74 -8.28 -7.33 -3.82
C MET A 74 -9.01 -6.38 -4.78
N PRO A 75 -8.55 -5.14 -5.06
CA PRO A 75 -9.25 -4.21 -5.94
C PRO A 75 -9.07 -4.49 -7.43
N LEU A 76 -8.22 -5.45 -7.82
CA LEU A 76 -7.97 -5.78 -9.23
C LEU A 76 -9.24 -6.21 -9.96
N GLY A 77 -9.38 -5.76 -11.19
CA GLY A 77 -10.45 -6.17 -12.09
C GLY A 77 -11.84 -5.65 -11.73
N SER A 78 -11.97 -4.81 -10.68
CA SER A 78 -13.26 -4.31 -10.20
C SER A 78 -13.24 -2.88 -9.64
N THR A 79 -12.11 -2.16 -9.71
CA THR A 79 -11.99 -0.80 -9.16
C THR A 79 -11.44 0.15 -10.19
N LEU A 80 -12.27 1.12 -10.61
CA LEU A 80 -11.89 2.17 -11.55
C LEU A 80 -11.01 3.24 -10.87
N TYR A 81 -10.22 3.93 -11.69
CA TYR A 81 -9.44 5.08 -11.25
C TYR A 81 -10.35 6.31 -11.15
N VAL A 82 -10.45 6.87 -9.96
CA VAL A 82 -11.13 8.14 -9.71
C VAL A 82 -10.12 9.12 -9.16
N TRP A 83 -9.98 10.28 -9.78
CA TRP A 83 -9.11 11.34 -9.26
C TRP A 83 -9.61 11.83 -7.89
N GLY A 84 -8.76 11.72 -6.85
CA GLY A 84 -9.12 11.98 -5.46
C GLY A 84 -9.75 10.77 -4.74
N GLY A 85 -9.91 9.63 -5.43
CA GLY A 85 -10.45 8.42 -4.82
C GLY A 85 -9.54 7.89 -3.70
N GLY A 86 -10.14 7.64 -2.53
CA GLY A 86 -9.43 7.31 -1.29
C GLY A 86 -9.03 8.52 -0.45
N TRP A 87 -9.12 9.75 -0.98
CA TRP A 87 -8.95 10.99 -0.23
C TRP A 87 -10.26 11.41 0.43
N ASN A 88 -10.17 12.24 1.49
CA ASN A 88 -11.32 12.87 2.10
C ASN A 88 -11.77 14.11 1.29
N GLU A 89 -12.96 14.64 1.59
CA GLU A 89 -13.51 15.82 0.91
C GLU A 89 -12.65 17.08 1.07
N ALA A 90 -11.84 17.16 2.13
CA ALA A 90 -10.94 18.29 2.38
C ALA A 90 -9.62 18.18 1.60
N ASP A 91 -9.35 17.06 0.93
CA ASP A 91 -8.12 16.76 0.17
C ASP A 91 -6.85 16.92 1.03
N ASP A 92 -6.93 16.55 2.30
CA ASP A 92 -5.84 16.67 3.28
C ASP A 92 -5.43 15.33 3.95
N GLY A 93 -6.10 14.23 3.61
CA GLY A 93 -5.80 12.89 4.14
C GLY A 93 -6.76 11.82 3.65
N ALA A 94 -6.75 10.68 4.35
CA ALA A 94 -7.56 9.52 3.98
C ALA A 94 -9.06 9.78 4.13
N GLY A 95 -9.82 9.38 3.11
CA GLY A 95 -11.27 9.31 3.14
C GLY A 95 -11.77 8.02 3.80
N THR A 96 -13.09 7.93 3.99
CA THR A 96 -13.75 6.82 4.68
C THR A 96 -13.41 5.47 4.04
N GLU A 97 -13.39 5.39 2.71
CA GLU A 97 -13.10 4.15 2.00
C GLU A 97 -11.66 3.69 2.22
N ALA A 98 -10.71 4.62 2.32
CA ALA A 98 -9.30 4.30 2.53
C ALA A 98 -8.98 3.89 3.98
N VAL A 99 -9.90 4.06 4.92
CA VAL A 99 -9.81 3.62 6.33
C VAL A 99 -10.90 2.60 6.68
N THR A 100 -11.38 1.87 5.68
CA THR A 100 -12.34 0.78 5.84
C THR A 100 -11.66 -0.54 5.48
N LEU A 101 -11.93 -1.59 6.28
CA LEU A 101 -11.43 -2.94 6.00
C LEU A 101 -12.17 -3.56 4.83
N GLY A 102 -11.40 -4.15 3.94
CA GLY A 102 -11.91 -4.75 2.70
C GLY A 102 -12.29 -3.72 1.62
N PRO A 103 -12.52 -4.16 0.37
CA PRO A 103 -12.92 -3.31 -0.74
C PRO A 103 -14.31 -2.73 -0.53
N SER A 104 -14.49 -1.44 -0.85
CA SER A 104 -15.81 -0.83 -0.84
C SER A 104 -16.72 -1.48 -1.89
N PRO A 105 -17.96 -1.90 -1.52
CA PRO A 105 -18.94 -2.39 -2.51
C PRO A 105 -19.24 -1.38 -3.63
N ARG A 106 -19.09 -0.07 -3.35
CA ARG A 106 -19.28 1.00 -4.34
C ARG A 106 -18.31 0.93 -5.50
N TRP A 107 -17.04 0.53 -5.26
CA TRP A 107 -16.05 0.42 -6.33
C TRP A 107 -16.47 -0.60 -7.39
N LYS A 108 -16.97 -1.75 -6.93
CA LYS A 108 -17.47 -2.79 -7.83
C LYS A 108 -18.73 -2.33 -8.56
N SER A 109 -19.70 -1.74 -7.86
CA SER A 109 -20.92 -1.22 -8.48
C SER A 109 -20.60 -0.16 -9.54
N PHE A 110 -19.70 0.76 -9.22
CA PHE A 110 -19.27 1.79 -10.15
C PHE A 110 -18.55 1.22 -11.40
N TYR A 111 -17.72 0.18 -11.21
CA TYR A 111 -17.13 -0.56 -12.34
C TYR A 111 -18.20 -1.24 -13.21
N GLU A 112 -19.24 -1.84 -12.61
CA GLU A 112 -20.32 -2.50 -13.33
C GLU A 112 -21.22 -1.52 -14.11
N GLU A 113 -21.37 -0.30 -13.62
CA GLU A 113 -22.15 0.79 -14.24
C GLU A 113 -21.41 1.46 -15.40
N ASN A 114 -20.09 1.30 -15.51
CA ASN A 114 -19.25 1.90 -16.54
C ASN A 114 -18.81 0.85 -17.57
N ASP A 115 -18.42 1.28 -18.75
CA ASP A 115 -17.93 0.41 -19.83
C ASP A 115 -16.52 0.80 -20.32
N ALA A 116 -16.10 0.29 -21.45
CA ALA A 116 -14.78 0.54 -22.03
C ALA A 116 -14.53 2.03 -22.42
N SER A 117 -15.58 2.85 -22.47
CA SER A 117 -15.48 4.28 -22.78
C SER A 117 -15.23 5.14 -21.55
N TYR A 118 -15.12 4.53 -20.35
CA TYR A 118 -14.89 5.25 -19.10
C TYR A 118 -13.72 6.24 -19.20
N ASP A 119 -14.01 7.51 -18.92
CA ASP A 119 -13.01 8.57 -18.81
C ASP A 119 -13.04 9.17 -17.39
N TYR A 120 -11.96 9.01 -16.65
CA TYR A 120 -11.83 9.53 -15.28
C TYR A 120 -11.94 11.05 -15.19
N HIS A 121 -11.80 11.79 -16.30
CA HIS A 121 -11.96 13.23 -16.32
C HIS A 121 -13.42 13.66 -16.06
N ASP A 122 -14.38 12.81 -16.40
CA ASP A 122 -15.80 13.06 -16.19
C ASP A 122 -16.25 12.77 -14.75
N THR A 123 -15.42 12.04 -13.99
CA THR A 123 -15.75 11.55 -12.64
C THR A 123 -14.78 12.05 -11.57
N LYS A 124 -14.05 13.13 -11.85
CA LYS A 124 -13.14 13.73 -10.86
C LYS A 124 -13.86 14.06 -9.57
N TYR A 125 -13.22 13.69 -8.45
CA TYR A 125 -13.74 13.90 -7.09
C TYR A 125 -15.03 13.13 -6.73
N GLN A 126 -15.42 12.14 -7.51
CA GLN A 126 -16.38 11.12 -7.05
C GLN A 126 -15.65 10.13 -6.14
N ILE A 127 -15.03 10.66 -5.10
CA ILE A 127 -13.99 10.04 -4.26
C ILE A 127 -14.40 8.72 -3.63
N HIS A 128 -15.71 8.44 -3.54
CA HIS A 128 -16.25 7.20 -2.97
C HIS A 128 -16.33 6.04 -3.98
N ASP A 129 -16.20 6.33 -5.28
CA ASP A 129 -16.55 5.39 -6.34
C ASP A 129 -15.35 4.63 -6.92
N GLY A 130 -14.13 5.00 -6.51
CA GLY A 130 -12.89 4.36 -6.95
C GLY A 130 -11.69 4.82 -6.14
N LEU A 131 -10.50 4.57 -6.68
CA LEU A 131 -9.23 4.92 -6.04
C LEU A 131 -8.30 5.65 -7.01
N ASP A 132 -7.57 6.65 -6.53
CA ASP A 132 -6.36 7.14 -7.20
C ASP A 132 -5.12 6.35 -6.74
N CYS A 133 -3.94 6.73 -7.23
CA CYS A 133 -2.72 5.99 -6.93
C CYS A 133 -2.34 6.01 -5.43
N SER A 134 -2.49 7.15 -4.79
CA SER A 134 -2.19 7.35 -3.37
C SER A 134 -3.29 6.80 -2.47
N GLY A 135 -4.54 6.92 -2.89
CA GLY A 135 -5.69 6.29 -2.24
C GLY A 135 -5.59 4.77 -2.23
N TYR A 136 -5.22 4.17 -3.36
CA TYR A 136 -4.99 2.73 -3.47
C TYR A 136 -3.90 2.25 -2.52
N LEU A 137 -2.70 2.85 -2.59
CA LEU A 137 -1.61 2.42 -1.71
C LEU A 137 -1.94 2.69 -0.24
N GLY A 138 -2.54 3.84 0.08
CA GLY A 138 -2.97 4.17 1.43
C GLY A 138 -3.97 3.16 2.00
N TRP A 139 -4.93 2.73 1.18
CA TRP A 139 -5.89 1.69 1.53
C TRP A 139 -5.22 0.32 1.74
N VAL A 140 -4.29 -0.09 0.87
CA VAL A 140 -3.53 -1.35 1.01
C VAL A 140 -2.76 -1.36 2.33
N VAL A 141 -2.05 -0.27 2.65
CA VAL A 141 -1.30 -0.13 3.90
C VAL A 141 -2.22 -0.15 5.11
N TYR A 142 -3.36 0.56 5.07
CA TYR A 142 -4.35 0.54 6.14
C TYR A 142 -4.86 -0.86 6.43
N ASN A 143 -5.26 -1.60 5.41
CA ASN A 143 -5.76 -2.97 5.54
C ASN A 143 -4.68 -3.97 5.99
N THR A 144 -3.41 -3.63 5.82
CA THR A 144 -2.29 -4.47 6.26
C THR A 144 -1.95 -4.23 7.73
N PHE A 145 -1.90 -2.99 8.16
CA PHE A 145 -1.54 -2.64 9.53
C PHE A 145 -2.71 -2.72 10.51
N GLU A 146 -3.91 -2.30 10.12
CA GLU A 146 -5.16 -2.34 10.91
C GLU A 146 -5.01 -1.87 12.35
N ASN A 147 -4.14 -0.89 12.60
CA ASN A 147 -3.77 -0.47 13.94
C ASN A 147 -4.34 0.90 14.30
N GLU A 148 -4.32 1.24 15.60
CA GLU A 148 -4.84 2.53 16.09
C GLU A 148 -4.12 3.75 15.50
N ASN A 149 -2.84 3.62 15.17
CA ASN A 149 -2.08 4.69 14.53
C ASN A 149 -2.50 4.91 13.06
N GLY A 150 -3.18 3.95 12.46
CA GLY A 150 -3.76 4.05 11.13
C GLY A 150 -5.16 4.68 11.07
N LYS A 151 -5.75 5.09 12.20
CA LYS A 151 -7.09 5.72 12.22
C LYS A 151 -7.21 6.94 11.31
N ALA A 152 -6.15 7.72 11.20
CA ALA A 152 -6.07 8.83 10.25
C ALA A 152 -5.79 8.37 8.81
N GLY A 153 -5.55 7.06 8.61
CA GLY A 153 -5.19 6.45 7.33
C GLY A 153 -3.77 6.77 6.87
N TYR A 154 -3.46 6.30 5.67
CA TYR A 154 -2.12 6.39 5.08
C TYR A 154 -2.12 7.08 3.72
N VAL A 155 -3.22 7.74 3.36
CA VAL A 155 -3.32 8.52 2.12
C VAL A 155 -2.62 9.85 2.30
N MET A 156 -1.69 10.14 1.40
CA MET A 156 -0.90 11.38 1.36
C MET A 156 -0.36 11.59 -0.05
N SER A 157 0.32 12.71 -0.27
CA SER A 157 0.97 12.98 -1.57
C SER A 157 1.81 11.79 -2.05
N SER A 158 1.54 11.30 -3.25
CA SER A 158 2.25 10.19 -3.88
C SER A 158 3.78 10.37 -3.91
N THR A 159 4.25 11.61 -4.00
CA THR A 159 5.69 11.93 -3.99
C THR A 159 6.36 11.62 -2.66
N GLN A 160 5.62 11.62 -1.56
CA GLN A 160 6.15 11.52 -0.20
C GLN A 160 5.99 10.13 0.42
N MET A 161 5.18 9.24 -0.16
CA MET A 161 4.77 7.99 0.51
C MET A 161 5.97 7.10 0.86
N ALA A 162 6.92 6.89 -0.07
CA ALA A 162 8.10 6.07 0.20
C ALA A 162 8.94 6.63 1.37
N GLU A 163 9.23 7.93 1.36
CA GLU A 163 10.02 8.59 2.41
C GLU A 163 9.25 8.60 3.74
N ALA A 164 7.95 8.88 3.72
CA ALA A 164 7.11 8.93 4.91
C ALA A 164 7.00 7.56 5.60
N PHE A 165 6.86 6.47 4.84
CA PHE A 165 6.79 5.12 5.41
C PHE A 165 8.15 4.68 5.96
N ALA A 166 9.25 4.98 5.28
CA ALA A 166 10.59 4.77 5.82
C ALA A 166 10.83 5.58 7.10
N GLY A 167 10.36 6.82 7.14
CA GLY A 167 10.42 7.70 8.32
C GLY A 167 9.64 7.17 9.55
N LYS A 168 8.67 6.28 9.34
CA LYS A 168 8.00 5.54 10.41
C LYS A 168 8.82 4.34 10.94
N GLY A 169 9.99 4.07 10.35
CA GLY A 169 10.82 2.92 10.70
C GLY A 169 10.38 1.61 10.02
N TRP A 170 9.47 1.65 9.03
CA TRP A 170 8.93 0.46 8.40
C TRP A 170 9.83 -0.15 7.33
N GLY A 171 10.83 0.59 6.88
CA GLY A 171 11.71 0.14 5.83
C GLY A 171 12.85 1.10 5.56
N THR A 172 13.58 0.86 4.48
CA THR A 172 14.70 1.67 4.02
C THR A 172 14.27 2.50 2.81
N TYR A 173 14.52 3.81 2.87
CA TYR A 173 14.33 4.73 1.76
C TYR A 173 15.58 4.75 0.86
N THR A 174 15.36 4.75 -0.45
CA THR A 174 16.39 4.93 -1.48
C THR A 174 15.94 6.02 -2.44
N ALA A 175 16.76 7.03 -2.66
CA ALA A 175 16.47 8.11 -3.60
C ALA A 175 16.41 7.59 -5.05
N ALA A 176 15.60 8.21 -5.91
CA ALA A 176 15.37 7.74 -7.29
C ALA A 176 16.66 7.53 -8.11
N SER A 177 17.68 8.34 -7.89
CA SER A 177 18.98 8.20 -8.58
C SER A 177 19.85 7.03 -8.09
N GLU A 178 19.47 6.40 -6.98
CA GLU A 178 20.22 5.34 -6.31
C GLU A 178 19.51 3.97 -6.37
N VAL A 179 18.26 3.95 -6.85
CA VAL A 179 17.50 2.69 -7.03
C VAL A 179 18.11 1.88 -8.17
N THR A 180 18.54 0.65 -7.87
CA THR A 180 19.18 -0.26 -8.83
C THR A 180 18.47 -1.60 -8.96
N ASP A 181 17.56 -1.93 -8.04
CA ASP A 181 16.78 -3.17 -8.07
C ASP A 181 15.36 -2.93 -7.56
N TRP A 182 14.42 -3.78 -7.99
CA TRP A 182 13.00 -3.71 -7.63
C TRP A 182 12.55 -5.07 -7.15
N LYS A 183 12.22 -5.15 -5.87
CA LYS A 183 11.74 -6.38 -5.25
C LYS A 183 10.24 -6.35 -5.00
N VAL A 184 9.68 -7.52 -4.76
CA VAL A 184 8.27 -7.69 -4.41
C VAL A 184 7.94 -6.86 -3.16
N GLY A 185 6.90 -6.05 -3.26
CA GLY A 185 6.39 -5.21 -2.18
C GLY A 185 7.05 -3.83 -2.06
N ASP A 186 8.12 -3.53 -2.79
CA ASP A 186 8.73 -2.20 -2.75
C ASP A 186 7.70 -1.12 -3.09
N VAL A 187 7.61 -0.09 -2.25
CA VAL A 187 6.77 1.09 -2.50
C VAL A 187 7.58 2.11 -3.29
N MET A 188 7.07 2.46 -4.46
CA MET A 188 7.75 3.31 -5.42
C MET A 188 7.02 4.64 -5.56
N SER A 189 7.66 5.74 -5.17
CA SER A 189 7.08 7.09 -5.19
C SER A 189 7.76 8.00 -6.21
N MET A 190 6.98 8.70 -7.01
CA MET A 190 7.47 9.74 -7.91
C MET A 190 6.49 10.93 -7.96
N LYS A 191 6.91 12.02 -8.58
CA LYS A 191 6.01 13.18 -8.73
C LYS A 191 4.74 12.79 -9.47
N GLY A 192 3.60 12.88 -8.78
CA GLY A 192 2.26 12.64 -9.32
C GLY A 192 1.86 11.18 -9.44
N HIS A 193 2.67 10.22 -8.94
CA HIS A 193 2.30 8.82 -8.96
C HIS A 193 3.02 7.99 -7.89
N VAL A 194 2.35 6.91 -7.46
CA VAL A 194 2.90 5.89 -6.55
C VAL A 194 2.45 4.51 -7.00
N TRP A 195 3.30 3.50 -6.82
CA TRP A 195 3.06 2.13 -7.28
C TRP A 195 3.79 1.10 -6.41
N ILE A 196 3.41 -0.16 -6.53
CA ILE A 196 4.00 -1.30 -5.81
C ILE A 196 4.77 -2.15 -6.82
N ALA A 197 6.07 -2.38 -6.61
CA ALA A 197 6.85 -3.30 -7.42
C ALA A 197 6.50 -4.77 -7.06
N LEU A 198 6.44 -5.62 -8.07
CA LEU A 198 6.22 -7.06 -7.96
C LEU A 198 7.42 -7.87 -8.47
N GLY A 199 8.59 -7.25 -8.50
CA GLY A 199 9.84 -7.87 -8.90
C GLY A 199 10.30 -7.57 -10.33
N THR A 200 11.53 -7.94 -10.60
CA THR A 200 12.24 -7.74 -11.88
C THR A 200 12.27 -9.04 -12.68
N CYS A 201 11.87 -8.98 -13.94
CA CYS A 201 11.96 -10.09 -14.88
C CYS A 201 13.39 -10.24 -15.46
N ASP A 202 13.67 -11.38 -16.11
CA ASP A 202 14.99 -11.67 -16.70
C ASP A 202 15.42 -10.66 -17.77
N ASP A 203 14.46 -10.03 -18.47
CA ASP A 203 14.69 -8.96 -19.44
C ASP A 203 14.86 -7.58 -18.82
N GLN A 204 14.98 -7.50 -17.49
CA GLN A 204 15.09 -6.26 -16.72
C GLN A 204 13.84 -5.36 -16.76
N SER A 205 12.72 -5.88 -17.19
CA SER A 205 11.42 -5.23 -17.00
C SER A 205 10.90 -5.48 -15.59
N VAL A 206 10.05 -4.59 -15.09
CA VAL A 206 9.51 -4.68 -13.74
C VAL A 206 8.00 -4.84 -13.79
N LEU A 207 7.51 -5.89 -13.12
CA LEU A 207 6.09 -6.10 -12.89
C LEU A 207 5.62 -5.22 -11.75
N LEU A 208 4.40 -4.69 -11.83
CA LEU A 208 3.89 -3.74 -10.85
C LEU A 208 2.37 -3.74 -10.69
N LEU A 209 1.92 -3.28 -9.52
CA LEU A 209 0.53 -2.92 -9.21
C LEU A 209 0.40 -1.42 -8.98
N HIS A 210 -0.64 -0.82 -9.53
CA HIS A 210 -0.97 0.57 -9.29
C HIS A 210 -2.44 0.88 -9.57
N ALA A 211 -2.95 2.01 -9.04
CA ALA A 211 -4.14 2.65 -9.55
C ALA A 211 -3.73 3.77 -10.52
N SER A 212 -4.09 3.61 -11.78
CA SER A 212 -3.86 4.56 -12.87
C SER A 212 -4.96 4.35 -13.91
N PRO A 213 -5.44 5.38 -14.63
CA PRO A 213 -6.49 5.17 -15.60
C PRO A 213 -6.25 3.94 -16.49
N PRO A 214 -7.23 3.04 -16.62
CA PRO A 214 -8.63 3.17 -16.19
C PRO A 214 -8.91 2.73 -14.73
N GLY A 215 -7.97 2.15 -13.96
CA GLY A 215 -8.24 1.73 -12.58
C GLY A 215 -7.08 0.99 -11.90
N VAL A 216 -7.38 0.19 -10.89
CA VAL A 216 -6.40 -0.67 -10.20
C VAL A 216 -6.05 -1.85 -11.08
N ARG A 217 -4.78 -2.01 -11.41
CA ARG A 217 -4.34 -2.98 -12.41
C ARG A 217 -2.91 -3.47 -12.24
N LEU A 218 -2.69 -4.67 -12.76
CA LEU A 218 -1.39 -5.28 -12.96
C LEU A 218 -0.79 -4.75 -14.27
N CYS A 219 0.45 -4.27 -14.24
CA CYS A 219 1.16 -3.72 -15.40
C CYS A 219 2.61 -4.16 -15.40
N GLY A 220 3.29 -3.93 -16.54
CA GLY A 220 4.73 -4.11 -16.68
C GLY A 220 5.39 -2.89 -17.33
N THR A 221 6.63 -2.61 -16.97
CA THR A 221 7.41 -1.57 -17.67
C THR A 221 7.77 -2.06 -19.07
N LEU A 222 7.62 -1.18 -20.08
CA LEU A 222 8.06 -1.45 -21.46
C LEU A 222 9.58 -1.58 -21.53
N MET A 223 10.07 -2.14 -22.64
CA MET A 223 11.49 -2.12 -22.99
C MET A 223 11.93 -0.69 -23.35
N GLU A 224 13.25 -0.46 -23.44
CA GLU A 224 13.81 0.88 -23.77
C GLU A 224 13.37 1.41 -25.13
N ASP A 225 13.15 0.52 -26.09
CA ASP A 225 12.66 0.86 -27.43
C ASP A 225 11.13 1.01 -27.51
N GLY A 226 10.42 0.90 -26.37
CA GLY A 226 8.98 0.97 -26.28
C GLY A 226 8.24 -0.32 -26.66
N SER A 227 8.96 -1.40 -26.98
CA SER A 227 8.35 -2.70 -27.25
C SER A 227 7.83 -3.37 -25.98
N GLU A 228 6.96 -4.37 -26.16
CA GLU A 228 6.44 -5.16 -25.05
C GLU A 228 7.56 -5.96 -24.37
N SER A 229 7.51 -6.01 -23.06
CA SER A 229 8.45 -6.72 -22.20
C SER A 229 7.83 -7.99 -21.61
N LYS A 230 8.67 -8.79 -20.95
CA LYS A 230 8.23 -9.97 -20.19
C LYS A 230 7.23 -9.59 -19.09
N ALA A 231 7.44 -8.48 -18.38
CA ALA A 231 6.51 -8.01 -17.36
C ALA A 231 5.14 -7.65 -17.94
N VAL A 232 5.08 -7.04 -19.14
CA VAL A 232 3.83 -6.74 -19.85
C VAL A 232 3.12 -8.01 -20.30
N GLU A 233 3.87 -9.00 -20.80
CA GLU A 233 3.33 -10.31 -21.19
C GLU A 233 2.68 -11.01 -19.99
N LEU A 234 3.37 -11.05 -18.84
CA LEU A 234 2.87 -11.63 -17.59
C LEU A 234 1.62 -10.92 -17.11
N ALA A 235 1.64 -9.58 -17.04
CA ALA A 235 0.48 -8.78 -16.62
C ALA A 235 -0.75 -9.10 -17.48
N ARG A 236 -0.58 -9.18 -18.80
CA ARG A 236 -1.65 -9.54 -19.74
C ARG A 236 -2.15 -10.97 -19.50
N LYS A 237 -1.23 -11.93 -19.38
CA LYS A 237 -1.56 -13.35 -19.21
C LYS A 237 -2.44 -13.56 -17.97
N TYR A 238 -2.00 -13.06 -16.82
CA TYR A 238 -2.70 -13.27 -15.56
C TYR A 238 -3.98 -12.45 -15.46
N THR A 239 -4.01 -11.21 -15.96
CA THR A 239 -5.25 -10.43 -15.99
C THR A 239 -6.29 -11.06 -16.91
N LYS A 240 -5.89 -11.54 -18.10
CA LYS A 240 -6.80 -12.22 -19.02
C LYS A 240 -7.40 -13.51 -18.42
N ALA A 241 -6.60 -14.26 -17.67
CA ALA A 241 -7.04 -15.52 -17.06
C ALA A 241 -8.00 -15.28 -15.89
N ASN A 242 -7.72 -14.29 -15.03
CA ASN A 242 -8.41 -14.10 -13.76
C ASN A 242 -9.48 -12.99 -13.79
N TYR A 243 -9.36 -12.03 -14.69
CA TYR A 243 -10.27 -10.88 -14.86
C TYR A 243 -10.64 -10.66 -16.33
N PRO A 244 -11.31 -11.64 -16.99
CA PRO A 244 -11.57 -11.61 -18.45
C PRO A 244 -12.40 -10.39 -18.87
N ASP A 245 -13.38 -9.96 -18.04
CA ASP A 245 -14.20 -8.78 -18.32
C ASP A 245 -13.37 -7.50 -18.32
N TRP A 246 -12.47 -7.36 -17.32
CA TRP A 246 -11.52 -6.26 -17.27
C TRP A 246 -10.60 -6.24 -18.50
N HIS A 247 -10.03 -7.41 -18.85
CA HIS A 247 -9.18 -7.56 -20.03
C HIS A 247 -9.92 -7.15 -21.31
N GLY A 248 -11.18 -7.54 -21.43
CA GLY A 248 -12.03 -7.19 -22.57
C GLY A 248 -12.25 -5.68 -22.73
N ARG A 249 -12.40 -4.96 -21.60
CA ARG A 249 -12.59 -3.50 -21.59
C ARG A 249 -11.26 -2.75 -21.74
N TYR A 250 -10.20 -3.20 -21.06
CA TYR A 250 -8.94 -2.45 -20.88
C TYR A 250 -7.70 -3.33 -21.16
N PRO A 251 -7.38 -3.62 -22.43
CA PRO A 251 -6.34 -4.60 -22.80
C PRO A 251 -4.89 -4.07 -22.76
N SER A 252 -4.66 -2.84 -22.30
CA SER A 252 -3.31 -2.23 -22.24
C SER A 252 -2.66 -2.50 -20.89
N TYR A 253 -1.41 -2.99 -20.88
CA TYR A 253 -0.66 -3.38 -19.65
C TYR A 253 0.73 -2.76 -19.55
N GLY A 254 1.18 -2.03 -20.57
CA GLY A 254 2.49 -1.38 -20.58
C GLY A 254 2.47 -0.05 -19.87
N VAL A 255 3.50 0.22 -19.05
CA VAL A 255 3.84 1.56 -18.54
C VAL A 255 5.22 1.95 -19.05
N ASP A 256 5.45 3.26 -19.16
CA ASP A 256 6.73 3.79 -19.63
C ASP A 256 7.87 3.36 -18.69
N ARG A 257 9.01 2.94 -19.26
CA ARG A 257 10.20 2.52 -18.53
C ARG A 257 10.75 3.62 -17.61
N ASN A 258 10.44 4.87 -17.87
CA ASN A 258 10.88 6.00 -17.04
C ASN A 258 10.30 5.95 -15.61
N TYR A 259 9.31 5.11 -15.31
CA TYR A 259 8.87 4.79 -13.95
C TYR A 259 10.05 4.37 -13.08
N LEU A 260 10.98 3.58 -13.64
CA LEU A 260 12.14 3.06 -12.91
C LEU A 260 13.13 4.16 -12.50
N SER A 261 13.42 5.09 -13.40
CA SER A 261 14.41 6.16 -13.14
C SER A 261 13.86 7.36 -12.37
N ARG A 262 12.52 7.50 -12.29
CA ARG A 262 11.84 8.65 -11.66
C ARG A 262 11.33 8.37 -10.26
N SER A 263 11.29 7.10 -9.84
CA SER A 263 10.72 6.71 -8.56
C SER A 263 11.79 6.51 -7.50
N SER A 264 11.61 7.15 -6.35
CA SER A 264 12.26 6.74 -5.11
C SER A 264 11.60 5.47 -4.57
N GLN A 265 12.29 4.74 -3.73
CA GLN A 265 11.88 3.43 -3.23
C GLN A 265 11.82 3.42 -1.70
N MET A 266 10.82 2.73 -1.16
CA MET A 266 10.86 2.24 0.21
C MET A 266 10.74 0.72 0.18
N ARG A 267 11.74 0.04 0.71
CA ARG A 267 11.76 -1.41 0.90
C ARG A 267 11.48 -1.75 2.34
N TRP A 268 10.48 -2.59 2.57
CA TRP A 268 10.08 -3.04 3.89
C TRP A 268 11.23 -3.76 4.61
N ASN A 269 11.39 -3.51 5.91
CA ASN A 269 12.27 -4.30 6.75
C ASN A 269 11.53 -5.52 7.35
N THR A 270 12.25 -6.58 7.62
CA THR A 270 11.68 -7.82 8.15
C THR A 270 11.31 -7.76 9.63
N GLU A 271 11.74 -6.73 10.36
CA GLU A 271 11.38 -6.51 11.77
C GLU A 271 9.94 -5.97 11.90
N THR A 272 9.54 -5.11 10.97
CA THR A 272 8.19 -4.54 10.93
C THR A 272 7.23 -5.37 10.08
N PHE A 273 7.77 -6.01 9.04
CA PHE A 273 7.00 -6.64 7.98
C PHE A 273 7.50 -8.05 7.78
N SER A 274 6.81 -9.03 8.36
CA SER A 274 7.19 -10.45 8.21
C SER A 274 7.16 -10.87 6.74
N ASP A 275 8.23 -11.55 6.29
CA ASP A 275 8.36 -12.13 4.95
C ASP A 275 8.71 -13.62 5.04
N ALA A 276 7.87 -14.37 5.73
CA ALA A 276 8.09 -15.80 6.04
C ALA A 276 8.24 -16.68 4.80
N LEU A 277 7.57 -16.32 3.71
CA LEU A 277 7.64 -17.03 2.43
C LEU A 277 8.71 -16.47 1.48
N SER A 278 9.51 -15.49 1.95
CA SER A 278 10.59 -14.88 1.16
C SER A 278 10.12 -14.23 -0.16
N PHE A 279 8.97 -13.57 -0.13
CA PHE A 279 8.39 -12.90 -1.30
C PHE A 279 9.36 -11.94 -1.97
N GLN A 280 10.18 -11.21 -1.18
CA GLN A 280 11.18 -10.28 -1.73
C GLN A 280 12.25 -10.98 -2.59
N SER A 281 12.33 -12.30 -2.55
CA SER A 281 13.26 -13.11 -3.35
C SER A 281 12.58 -13.86 -4.49
N MET A 282 11.25 -13.80 -4.60
CA MET A 282 10.51 -14.46 -5.68
C MET A 282 10.71 -13.74 -7.01
N THR A 283 10.74 -14.52 -8.08
CA THR A 283 10.55 -14.01 -9.43
C THR A 283 9.11 -13.55 -9.64
N PRO A 284 8.83 -12.65 -10.61
CA PRO A 284 7.48 -12.28 -10.95
C PRO A 284 6.56 -13.46 -11.30
N GLU A 285 7.08 -14.49 -11.97
CA GLU A 285 6.33 -15.70 -12.29
C GLU A 285 5.93 -16.50 -11.06
N GLU A 286 6.86 -16.72 -10.12
CA GLU A 286 6.59 -17.42 -8.85
C GLU A 286 5.57 -16.67 -8.02
N LEU A 287 5.73 -15.34 -7.93
CA LEU A 287 4.79 -14.48 -7.21
C LEU A 287 3.39 -14.55 -7.80
N LEU A 288 3.27 -14.43 -9.14
CA LEU A 288 1.96 -14.48 -9.79
C LEU A 288 1.32 -15.86 -9.67
N GLY A 289 2.10 -16.95 -9.70
CA GLY A 289 1.61 -18.29 -9.37
C GLY A 289 1.01 -18.30 -7.98
N TRP A 290 1.72 -17.83 -6.96
CA TRP A 290 1.20 -17.73 -5.60
C TRP A 290 -0.05 -16.82 -5.48
N MET A 291 -0.05 -15.67 -6.17
CA MET A 291 -1.16 -14.73 -6.08
C MET A 291 -2.46 -15.25 -6.69
N PHE A 292 -2.39 -16.10 -7.74
CA PHE A 292 -3.55 -16.41 -8.58
C PHE A 292 -3.90 -17.89 -8.68
N ASP A 293 -3.05 -18.80 -8.21
CA ASP A 293 -3.32 -20.25 -8.13
C ASP A 293 -3.97 -20.60 -6.79
#